data_80057f57a0b62a58b9c2682384afff54
#
_entry.id   80057f57a0b62a58b9c2682384afff54
#
_cell.length_a   1.000
_cell.length_b   1.000
_cell.length_c   1.000
_cell.angle_alpha   90.00
_cell.angle_beta   90.00
_cell.angle_gamma   90.00
#
_symmetry.space_group_name_H-M   'P 1'
#
loop_
_entity.id
_entity.type
_entity.pdbx_description
1 polymer ?
#
loop_
_entity_poly.entity_id
_entity_poly.type
_entity_poly.pdbx_seq_one_letter_code
_entity_poly.pdbx_strand_id
1 'polypeptide(L)'
;MCSKNMWSKDRRPNKHLIVGLTISTAIAVVVLVVTTASQAAQLNSFSVGPRAPMTMRTPSFSSGGTSFRSEPRFQRFNNNIDKVVTDDGKVKGKGKGSRTKISTTDQGDGRPGHRPPKKPPGLVPIIGTGVAIGTGVVLGTDPAGAGLIGTGPAGGGTPPPGGIAAPRIYIPPVGEERFVKDELVLEFFGAFPPAGIVQVLRRQGLVQLESQYFSLTNSTIVRARITNGLPVRVALPRVGTETTLLFGQPNFLFQQSQQVTAPPEATKATPVMATAAAIPAIGDPAQYALGKLRIGEAHTLATGERVLVAVIDSGIDLSHPELAGVIVGSFDAIGKAAPPHQHGTAIAGAIASHARLMGAAPAAKILAIRAFGASGASADATTMAILKSIQYASLQQARIINMSFAGPADPNLSRELAAAKAKGTVLIAASGNFGPKSPPQYPAADPNVIAVSATDVDDKIFGASNIGPHIAVAAPGVDILLPSPGNDYRLISGTSFSAAYVSGVAALIIQRAPGLSPDAVRNILQSTAKDLGPIGKDPEFGAGLVDAYKAIMAVQASATAEATPTPQAGTGKAKAQ
;
A
#
# COMPACT_ATOMS: atom_id res chain seq x y z
N MET A 1 -34.74 -41.35 -55.34
CA MET A 1 -33.93 -42.45 -55.89
C MET A 1 -32.74 -42.56 -54.98
N CYS A 2 -32.76 -43.55 -54.13
CA CYS A 2 -32.04 -44.84 -54.15
C CYS A 2 -30.54 -44.57 -54.00
N SER A 3 -29.74 -45.15 -53.14
CA SER A 3 -29.86 -46.33 -52.22
C SER A 3 -28.61 -46.31 -51.35
N LYS A 4 -28.73 -46.61 -50.03
CA LYS A 4 -28.48 -47.89 -49.35
C LYS A 4 -27.07 -48.50 -49.59
N ASN A 5 -26.28 -48.71 -48.62
CA ASN A 5 -26.03 -49.86 -47.72
C ASN A 5 -24.58 -49.81 -47.25
N MET A 6 -24.13 -50.18 -46.12
CA MET A 6 -24.40 -51.16 -45.07
C MET A 6 -23.11 -51.93 -44.73
N TRP A 7 -22.87 -52.21 -43.44
CA TRP A 7 -22.02 -53.25 -42.85
C TRP A 7 -20.51 -52.95 -42.71
N SER A 8 -19.77 -53.33 -41.66
CA SER A 8 -20.06 -54.07 -40.39
C SER A 8 -18.78 -54.18 -39.58
N LYS A 9 -18.94 -54.29 -38.26
CA LYS A 9 -18.26 -55.18 -37.28
C LYS A 9 -16.75 -55.14 -37.02
N ASP A 10 -16.53 -54.98 -35.72
CA ASP A 10 -15.57 -55.68 -34.85
C ASP A 10 -14.06 -55.63 -35.16
N ARG A 11 -13.35 -54.88 -34.32
CA ARG A 11 -12.07 -55.37 -33.76
C ARG A 11 -11.86 -54.89 -32.35
N ARG A 12 -11.83 -55.82 -31.39
CA ARG A 12 -11.42 -55.63 -30.01
C ARG A 12 -9.94 -55.24 -29.94
N PRO A 13 -9.49 -54.35 -29.03
CA PRO A 13 -8.07 -54.07 -28.84
C PRO A 13 -7.38 -55.13 -28.00
N ASN A 14 -6.22 -55.54 -28.48
CA ASN A 14 -5.30 -56.52 -27.85
C ASN A 14 -4.75 -56.02 -26.53
N LYS A 15 -4.84 -56.86 -25.47
CA LYS A 15 -4.42 -56.59 -24.09
C LYS A 15 -2.91 -56.78 -23.83
N HIS A 16 -2.00 -56.61 -24.74
CA HIS A 16 -0.58 -56.92 -24.54
C HIS A 16 0.41 -55.77 -24.72
N LEU A 17 0.00 -54.49 -24.66
CA LEU A 17 0.93 -53.37 -24.84
C LEU A 17 1.01 -52.37 -23.65
N ILE A 18 0.62 -52.75 -22.45
CA ILE A 18 0.62 -51.83 -21.29
C ILE A 18 1.64 -52.22 -20.19
N VAL A 19 2.39 -53.30 -20.35
CA VAL A 19 3.36 -53.72 -19.31
C VAL A 19 4.80 -53.21 -19.54
N GLY A 20 5.08 -52.62 -20.73
CA GLY A 20 6.45 -52.17 -21.07
C GLY A 20 6.81 -50.73 -20.67
N LEU A 21 5.84 -49.86 -20.28
CA LEU A 21 6.10 -48.42 -20.12
C LEU A 21 6.22 -47.96 -18.65
N THR A 22 5.93 -48.80 -17.68
CA THR A 22 5.97 -48.44 -16.24
C THR A 22 7.31 -48.72 -15.55
N ILE A 23 8.20 -49.46 -16.18
CA ILE A 23 9.52 -49.76 -15.57
C ILE A 23 10.58 -48.72 -16.00
N SER A 24 10.41 -48.04 -17.14
CA SER A 24 11.40 -47.07 -17.63
C SER A 24 11.34 -45.70 -16.90
N THR A 25 10.19 -45.32 -16.33
CA THR A 25 10.04 -44.05 -15.58
C THR A 25 10.51 -44.16 -14.13
N ALA A 26 10.47 -45.32 -13.51
CA ALA A 26 10.95 -45.53 -12.14
C ALA A 26 12.49 -45.49 -12.04
N ILE A 27 13.21 -45.91 -13.08
CA ILE A 27 14.67 -45.90 -13.12
C ILE A 27 15.22 -44.50 -13.37
N ALA A 28 14.53 -43.67 -14.16
CA ALA A 28 14.92 -42.27 -14.42
C ALA A 28 14.80 -41.37 -13.17
N VAL A 29 13.82 -41.60 -12.31
CA VAL A 29 13.64 -40.82 -11.05
C VAL A 29 14.68 -41.22 -10.00
N VAL A 30 15.08 -42.48 -9.91
CA VAL A 30 16.11 -42.94 -8.95
C VAL A 30 17.51 -42.48 -9.37
N VAL A 31 17.83 -42.39 -10.65
CA VAL A 31 19.13 -41.89 -11.14
C VAL A 31 19.24 -40.37 -10.96
N LEU A 32 18.14 -39.61 -11.04
CA LEU A 32 18.15 -38.15 -10.83
C LEU A 32 18.31 -37.77 -9.34
N VAL A 33 17.80 -38.57 -8.40
CA VAL A 33 17.93 -38.31 -6.95
C VAL A 33 19.33 -38.66 -6.44
N VAL A 34 20.02 -39.64 -7.03
CA VAL A 34 21.39 -40.02 -6.65
C VAL A 34 22.43 -39.05 -7.18
N THR A 35 22.21 -38.43 -8.36
CA THR A 35 23.14 -37.44 -8.91
C THR A 35 23.08 -36.08 -8.20
N THR A 36 21.92 -35.68 -7.66
CA THR A 36 21.80 -34.41 -6.87
C THR A 36 22.40 -34.53 -5.48
N ALA A 37 22.40 -35.71 -4.85
CA ALA A 37 23.04 -35.95 -3.55
C ALA A 37 24.58 -35.97 -3.64
N SER A 38 25.15 -36.38 -4.77
CA SER A 38 26.61 -36.45 -4.98
C SER A 38 27.23 -35.06 -5.28
N GLN A 39 26.49 -34.10 -5.83
CA GLN A 39 27.00 -32.75 -6.05
C GLN A 39 26.95 -31.86 -4.80
N ALA A 40 26.10 -32.14 -3.84
CA ALA A 40 26.06 -31.41 -2.56
C ALA A 40 27.22 -31.80 -1.61
N ALA A 41 27.87 -32.92 -1.80
CA ALA A 41 28.98 -33.37 -0.97
C ALA A 41 30.37 -32.88 -1.41
N GLN A 42 30.48 -32.24 -2.60
CA GLN A 42 31.78 -31.78 -3.11
C GLN A 42 32.05 -30.27 -2.91
N LEU A 43 31.12 -29.51 -2.30
CA LEU A 43 31.28 -28.06 -2.07
C LEU A 43 31.76 -27.68 -0.65
N ASN A 44 32.04 -28.66 0.25
CA ASN A 44 32.44 -28.40 1.64
C ASN A 44 33.88 -28.75 1.99
N SER A 45 34.83 -28.71 1.05
CA SER A 45 36.25 -28.89 1.35
C SER A 45 37.12 -27.77 0.82
N PHE A 46 36.99 -26.58 1.42
CA PHE A 46 38.07 -25.58 1.41
C PHE A 46 38.59 -25.43 2.85
N SER A 47 39.73 -26.04 3.11
CA SER A 47 40.47 -25.91 4.37
C SER A 47 41.13 -24.53 4.47
N VAL A 48 40.80 -23.81 5.54
CA VAL A 48 41.52 -22.59 5.93
C VAL A 48 42.66 -23.03 6.85
N GLY A 49 43.92 -22.83 6.41
CA GLY A 49 45.12 -23.06 7.19
C GLY A 49 45.26 -22.02 8.33
N PRO A 50 46.01 -22.37 9.40
CA PRO A 50 46.09 -21.53 10.60
C PRO A 50 46.98 -20.31 10.41
N ARG A 51 46.46 -19.12 10.73
CA ARG A 51 47.24 -17.88 10.92
C ARG A 51 47.65 -17.73 12.39
N ALA A 52 48.93 -17.45 12.62
CA ALA A 52 49.54 -17.21 13.91
C ALA A 52 48.96 -15.99 14.66
N PRO A 53 49.07 -15.92 16.00
CA PRO A 53 48.46 -14.87 16.79
C PRO A 53 49.32 -13.59 16.83
N MET A 54 48.73 -12.43 16.55
CA MET A 54 49.30 -11.12 16.85
C MET A 54 48.91 -10.71 18.26
N THR A 55 49.91 -10.54 19.11
CA THR A 55 49.80 -9.97 20.46
C THR A 55 49.59 -8.47 20.41
N MET A 56 48.50 -7.96 21.00
CA MET A 56 48.40 -6.54 21.40
C MET A 56 48.21 -6.47 22.93
N ARG A 57 49.04 -5.61 23.51
CA ARG A 57 49.12 -5.30 24.92
C ARG A 57 47.89 -4.57 25.39
N THR A 58 47.36 -5.00 26.53
CA THR A 58 46.34 -4.31 27.30
C THR A 58 46.97 -3.32 28.29
N PRO A 59 46.37 -2.16 28.57
CA PRO A 59 46.54 -1.47 29.84
C PRO A 59 45.44 -1.88 30.81
N SER A 60 45.87 -2.28 32.00
CA SER A 60 45.06 -2.59 33.17
C SER A 60 44.46 -1.36 33.80
N PHE A 61 43.17 -1.38 34.15
CA PHE A 61 42.61 -0.64 35.27
C PHE A 61 41.63 -1.54 36.03
N SER A 62 41.81 -1.49 37.34
CA SER A 62 41.22 -2.34 38.37
C SER A 62 39.87 -1.82 38.85
N SER A 63 39.04 -2.79 39.27
CA SER A 63 38.12 -2.82 40.40
C SER A 63 36.73 -2.18 40.29
N GLY A 64 35.74 -3.00 40.60
CA GLY A 64 34.42 -2.58 41.04
C GLY A 64 33.31 -3.48 40.47
N GLY A 65 33.02 -4.58 41.18
CA GLY A 65 31.99 -5.55 40.77
C GLY A 65 30.57 -5.03 40.95
N THR A 66 29.72 -5.54 40.11
CA THR A 66 28.45 -6.17 40.50
C THR A 66 27.83 -6.81 39.23
N SER A 67 27.58 -8.08 39.36
CA SER A 67 26.93 -8.94 38.35
C SER A 67 25.45 -8.60 38.20
N PHE A 68 25.00 -8.39 36.97
CA PHE A 68 23.65 -8.75 36.55
C PHE A 68 23.69 -9.28 35.11
N ARG A 69 23.54 -10.59 35.02
CA ARG A 69 23.27 -11.32 33.79
C ARG A 69 21.77 -11.24 33.50
N SER A 70 21.36 -10.80 32.35
CA SER A 70 20.06 -11.15 31.78
C SER A 70 20.11 -11.02 30.25
N GLU A 71 20.27 -12.16 29.61
CA GLU A 71 19.98 -12.32 28.19
C GLU A 71 18.47 -12.33 27.98
N PRO A 72 17.91 -11.69 26.96
CA PRO A 72 16.51 -11.87 26.60
C PRO A 72 16.34 -13.13 25.72
N ARG A 73 15.74 -14.17 26.28
CA ARG A 73 15.22 -15.31 25.54
C ARG A 73 14.01 -14.89 24.71
N PHE A 74 14.10 -15.04 23.41
CA PHE A 74 12.95 -15.02 22.51
C PHE A 74 12.03 -16.22 22.82
N GLN A 75 10.85 -15.98 23.38
CA GLN A 75 9.79 -16.98 23.46
C GLN A 75 8.97 -16.98 22.16
N ARG A 76 9.01 -18.13 21.48
CA ARG A 76 8.02 -18.48 20.45
C ARG A 76 6.68 -18.75 21.15
N PHE A 77 5.66 -17.96 20.85
CA PHE A 77 4.29 -18.31 21.19
C PHE A 77 3.73 -19.29 20.16
N ASN A 78 3.57 -20.54 20.60
CA ASN A 78 2.74 -21.54 19.93
C ASN A 78 1.30 -21.32 20.41
N ASN A 79 0.41 -21.04 19.49
CA ASN A 79 -1.05 -21.04 19.72
C ASN A 79 -1.54 -22.49 19.68
N ASN A 80 -1.71 -23.12 20.84
CA ASN A 80 -2.60 -24.27 21.02
C ASN A 80 -3.97 -23.73 21.41
N ILE A 81 -4.96 -23.93 20.55
CA ILE A 81 -6.37 -23.74 20.88
C ILE A 81 -6.91 -25.14 21.18
N ASP A 82 -7.20 -25.39 22.45
CA ASP A 82 -7.87 -26.59 22.91
C ASP A 82 -9.33 -26.65 22.38
N LYS A 83 -9.64 -27.79 21.79
CA LYS A 83 -11.00 -28.20 21.43
C LYS A 83 -11.77 -28.50 22.70
N VAL A 84 -12.82 -27.76 22.94
CA VAL A 84 -13.90 -28.21 23.85
C VAL A 84 -14.97 -28.89 23.01
N VAL A 85 -15.11 -30.18 23.21
CA VAL A 85 -16.20 -31.03 22.75
C VAL A 85 -17.33 -30.89 23.77
N THR A 86 -18.53 -30.55 23.34
CA THR A 86 -19.74 -30.81 24.10
C THR A 86 -20.73 -31.53 23.22
N ASP A 87 -21.19 -32.63 23.77
CA ASP A 87 -22.03 -33.67 23.23
C ASP A 87 -23.53 -33.33 23.39
N ASP A 88 -24.32 -33.86 22.49
CA ASP A 88 -25.74 -34.23 22.54
C ASP A 88 -26.86 -33.32 23.09
N GLY A 89 -27.91 -33.21 22.23
CA GLY A 89 -29.23 -32.78 22.63
C GLY A 89 -30.26 -32.66 21.50
N LYS A 90 -30.73 -33.80 20.98
CA LYS A 90 -31.95 -33.85 20.13
C LYS A 90 -33.20 -33.45 20.93
N VAL A 91 -34.00 -32.51 20.39
CA VAL A 91 -35.46 -32.51 20.61
C VAL A 91 -36.19 -32.12 19.33
N LYS A 92 -37.13 -33.00 18.93
CA LYS A 92 -38.12 -32.80 17.87
C LYS A 92 -39.27 -31.92 18.36
N GLY A 93 -39.76 -31.01 17.56
CA GLY A 93 -41.02 -30.33 17.77
C GLY A 93 -41.66 -29.88 16.46
N LYS A 94 -42.71 -30.57 16.02
CA LYS A 94 -43.61 -30.19 14.93
C LYS A 94 -44.60 -29.11 15.38
N GLY A 95 -44.88 -28.12 14.51
CA GLY A 95 -46.03 -27.21 14.70
C GLY A 95 -46.41 -26.50 13.40
N LYS A 96 -47.61 -26.84 12.92
CA LYS A 96 -48.26 -26.37 11.69
C LYS A 96 -48.88 -24.96 11.82
N GLY A 97 -48.90 -24.22 10.67
CA GLY A 97 -50.10 -23.49 10.22
C GLY A 97 -50.18 -22.03 10.65
N SER A 98 -50.33 -21.05 9.79
CA SER A 98 -51.55 -20.70 9.08
C SER A 98 -51.32 -19.44 8.24
N ARG A 99 -51.83 -19.47 7.03
CA ARG A 99 -51.97 -18.31 6.13
C ARG A 99 -53.12 -17.43 6.60
N THR A 100 -52.99 -16.11 6.48
CA THR A 100 -54.13 -15.25 6.20
C THR A 100 -53.75 -14.12 5.25
N LYS A 101 -54.37 -14.16 4.07
CA LYS A 101 -54.51 -13.06 3.12
C LYS A 101 -55.65 -12.20 3.56
N ILE A 102 -55.55 -10.88 3.44
CA ILE A 102 -56.73 -10.02 3.16
C ILE A 102 -56.28 -8.90 2.20
N SER A 103 -57.10 -8.71 1.22
CA SER A 103 -57.03 -7.87 0.02
C SER A 103 -57.72 -6.50 0.22
N THR A 104 -57.20 -5.51 -0.54
CA THR A 104 -57.92 -4.48 -1.35
C THR A 104 -59.07 -3.65 -0.78
N THR A 105 -58.99 -2.33 -1.02
CA THR A 105 -59.81 -1.40 -1.81
C THR A 105 -59.54 0.02 -1.34
N ASP A 106 -59.13 0.94 -2.13
CA ASP A 106 -59.62 1.81 -3.21
C ASP A 106 -60.55 2.95 -2.74
N GLN A 107 -60.34 4.16 -3.41
CA GLN A 107 -61.09 5.42 -3.43
C GLN A 107 -60.84 6.40 -2.27
N GLY A 108 -60.54 7.69 -2.46
CA GLY A 108 -60.71 8.60 -3.56
C GLY A 108 -60.69 10.05 -3.03
N ASP A 109 -60.26 10.99 -3.81
CA ASP A 109 -60.57 12.42 -3.86
C ASP A 109 -60.41 13.39 -2.68
N GLY A 110 -59.80 14.55 -3.02
CA GLY A 110 -60.04 15.81 -2.34
C GLY A 110 -58.83 16.74 -2.16
N ARG A 111 -58.50 17.58 -3.17
CA ARG A 111 -57.76 18.86 -2.96
C ARG A 111 -58.67 19.90 -2.28
N PRO A 112 -58.14 20.90 -1.52
CA PRO A 112 -57.39 22.02 -2.08
C PRO A 112 -56.29 22.62 -1.18
N GLY A 113 -55.46 23.43 -1.81
CA GLY A 113 -54.26 24.07 -1.40
C GLY A 113 -54.29 25.05 -0.21
N HIS A 114 -53.10 25.27 0.34
CA HIS A 114 -52.74 26.46 1.11
C HIS A 114 -51.30 26.90 0.86
N ARG A 115 -51.16 28.20 0.74
CA ARG A 115 -49.95 29.00 0.52
C ARG A 115 -49.01 29.01 1.73
N PRO A 116 -47.68 29.30 1.54
CA PRO A 116 -46.72 29.37 2.61
C PRO A 116 -46.78 30.72 3.37
N PRO A 117 -46.40 30.77 4.67
CA PRO A 117 -46.30 32.02 5.40
C PRO A 117 -44.96 32.75 5.24
N LYS A 118 -45.04 34.06 5.38
CA LYS A 118 -44.01 35.11 5.17
C LYS A 118 -42.95 35.10 6.28
N LYS A 119 -41.71 35.50 5.93
CA LYS A 119 -40.61 35.88 6.83
C LYS A 119 -40.98 37.08 7.71
N PRO A 120 -40.49 37.15 8.95
CA PRO A 120 -40.36 38.40 9.71
C PRO A 120 -38.96 39.03 9.57
N PRO A 121 -38.81 40.33 9.89
CA PRO A 121 -37.67 41.17 9.47
C PRO A 121 -36.50 41.19 10.44
N GLY A 122 -35.37 41.71 9.96
CA GLY A 122 -34.05 41.67 10.54
C GLY A 122 -33.86 42.40 11.87
N LEU A 123 -32.79 41.99 12.56
CA LEU A 123 -32.23 42.71 13.69
C LEU A 123 -30.75 43.02 13.41
N VAL A 124 -30.41 44.29 13.67
CA VAL A 124 -29.12 44.96 13.52
C VAL A 124 -28.17 44.56 14.64
N PRO A 125 -26.84 44.51 14.46
CA PRO A 125 -25.89 44.06 15.50
C PRO A 125 -25.61 45.20 16.49
N ILE A 126 -25.65 44.85 17.78
CA ILE A 126 -25.16 45.70 18.87
C ILE A 126 -23.72 45.26 19.19
N ILE A 127 -22.79 46.21 19.11
CA ILE A 127 -21.42 46.12 19.58
C ILE A 127 -21.44 46.24 21.11
N GLY A 128 -20.98 45.18 21.79
CA GLY A 128 -20.79 45.18 23.23
C GLY A 128 -19.40 44.70 23.57
N THR A 129 -18.59 45.59 24.15
CA THR A 129 -17.28 45.31 24.79
C THR A 129 -17.49 44.54 26.07
N GLY A 130 -16.83 43.40 26.21
CA GLY A 130 -16.88 42.56 27.43
C GLY A 130 -15.65 41.69 27.57
N VAL A 131 -14.91 42.00 28.55
CA VAL A 131 -13.80 41.39 29.32
C VAL A 131 -13.53 39.92 29.07
N ALA A 132 -12.29 39.61 28.69
CA ALA A 132 -11.71 38.28 28.56
C ALA A 132 -11.48 37.61 29.92
N ILE A 133 -12.01 36.41 30.11
CA ILE A 133 -11.49 35.42 31.06
C ILE A 133 -11.07 34.21 30.22
N GLY A 134 -9.76 33.92 30.23
CA GLY A 134 -9.12 32.96 29.35
C GLY A 134 -9.45 31.51 29.66
N THR A 135 -9.97 30.85 28.71
CA THR A 135 -9.70 29.45 28.36
C THR A 135 -9.84 29.36 26.83
N GLY A 136 -8.73 29.60 26.14
CA GLY A 136 -8.69 29.67 24.69
C GLY A 136 -8.84 28.29 24.04
N VAL A 137 -10.02 27.99 23.56
CA VAL A 137 -10.23 26.97 22.52
C VAL A 137 -10.17 27.70 21.18
N VAL A 138 -9.06 27.57 20.47
CA VAL A 138 -8.94 28.07 19.09
C VAL A 138 -9.37 26.95 18.15
N LEU A 139 -10.51 27.12 17.51
CA LEU A 139 -10.95 26.31 16.39
C LEU A 139 -10.21 26.80 15.14
N GLY A 140 -9.13 26.11 14.78
CA GLY A 140 -8.50 26.26 13.48
C GLY A 140 -9.28 25.47 12.43
N THR A 141 -9.87 26.13 11.48
CA THR A 141 -10.49 25.47 10.32
C THR A 141 -9.45 25.31 9.22
N ASP A 142 -9.00 24.09 8.97
CA ASP A 142 -8.30 23.73 7.76
C ASP A 142 -9.30 23.74 6.58
N PRO A 143 -8.90 24.07 5.34
CA PRO A 143 -9.82 24.16 4.20
C PRO A 143 -10.57 22.85 3.86
N ALA A 144 -10.24 21.74 4.51
CA ALA A 144 -10.97 20.47 4.43
C ALA A 144 -12.08 20.31 5.50
N GLY A 145 -12.33 21.29 6.37
CA GLY A 145 -13.42 21.25 7.35
C GLY A 145 -13.23 20.27 8.51
N ALA A 146 -12.04 19.75 8.74
CA ALA A 146 -11.72 18.85 9.85
C ALA A 146 -11.16 19.67 11.04
N GLY A 147 -11.88 19.70 12.15
CA GLY A 147 -11.44 20.40 13.37
C GLY A 147 -10.40 19.58 14.14
N LEU A 148 -9.15 20.04 14.17
CA LEU A 148 -8.14 19.58 15.13
C LEU A 148 -8.31 20.36 16.45
N ILE A 149 -8.65 19.69 17.53
CA ILE A 149 -8.64 20.27 18.87
C ILE A 149 -7.25 20.02 19.47
N GLY A 150 -6.41 21.05 19.44
CA GLY A 150 -5.06 21.02 20.04
C GLY A 150 -4.04 21.76 19.21
N THR A 151 -3.65 22.96 19.64
CA THR A 151 -2.66 23.81 18.98
C THR A 151 -1.25 23.52 19.49
N GLY A 152 -0.32 23.30 18.55
CA GLY A 152 1.11 23.38 18.76
C GLY A 152 1.84 23.10 17.46
N PRO A 153 2.88 23.88 17.08
CA PRO A 153 3.60 23.70 15.82
C PRO A 153 4.33 22.37 15.79
N ALA A 154 4.37 21.75 14.60
CA ALA A 154 5.21 20.59 14.31
C ALA A 154 6.68 21.03 14.31
N GLY A 155 7.27 21.10 15.50
CA GLY A 155 8.68 21.25 15.73
C GLY A 155 9.11 20.18 16.73
N GLY A 156 10.12 19.37 16.36
CA GLY A 156 10.70 18.35 17.22
C GLY A 156 11.36 18.97 18.45
N GLY A 157 10.55 19.33 19.45
CA GLY A 157 10.96 19.77 20.77
C GLY A 157 10.53 18.71 21.78
N THR A 158 11.47 18.27 22.62
CA THR A 158 11.18 17.50 23.84
C THR A 158 10.13 18.24 24.66
N PRO A 159 9.05 17.56 25.15
CA PRO A 159 8.08 18.22 26.00
C PRO A 159 8.75 18.72 27.29
N PRO A 160 8.33 19.89 27.84
CA PRO A 160 8.86 20.39 29.09
C PRO A 160 8.52 19.41 30.22
N PRO A 161 9.40 19.22 31.18
CA PRO A 161 9.15 18.33 32.31
C PRO A 161 8.00 18.88 33.17
N GLY A 162 6.86 18.16 33.17
CA GLY A 162 5.77 18.38 34.11
C GLY A 162 4.37 18.67 33.57
N GLY A 163 4.18 18.85 32.28
CA GLY A 163 2.84 19.07 31.70
C GLY A 163 2.39 17.87 30.84
N ILE A 164 1.41 17.10 31.29
CA ILE A 164 0.72 16.10 30.43
C ILE A 164 -0.12 16.91 29.43
N ALA A 165 0.33 16.96 28.18
CA ALA A 165 -0.46 17.56 27.09
C ALA A 165 -1.80 16.80 27.00
N ALA A 166 -2.92 17.54 26.86
CA ALA A 166 -4.22 16.92 26.65
C ALA A 166 -4.16 15.95 25.45
N PRO A 167 -4.76 14.76 25.57
CA PRO A 167 -4.75 13.79 24.48
C PRO A 167 -5.39 14.39 23.22
N ARG A 168 -4.74 14.21 22.09
CA ARG A 168 -5.24 14.69 20.81
C ARG A 168 -6.25 13.69 20.28
N ILE A 169 -7.43 14.16 19.90
CA ILE A 169 -8.44 13.36 19.23
C ILE A 169 -8.78 13.96 17.86
N TYR A 170 -9.04 13.10 16.90
CA TYR A 170 -9.52 13.50 15.58
C TYR A 170 -10.97 13.10 15.41
N ILE A 171 -11.84 14.10 15.36
CA ILE A 171 -13.27 13.93 15.08
C ILE A 171 -13.46 14.12 13.57
N PRO A 172 -13.99 13.10 12.86
CA PRO A 172 -14.18 13.22 11.42
C PRO A 172 -15.16 14.36 11.08
N PRO A 173 -14.97 15.07 9.96
CA PRO A 173 -15.87 16.11 9.51
C PRO A 173 -17.31 15.60 9.39
N VAL A 174 -18.27 16.51 9.51
CA VAL A 174 -19.68 16.22 9.21
C VAL A 174 -19.77 15.76 7.75
N GLY A 175 -20.37 14.57 7.52
CA GLY A 175 -20.46 13.95 6.20
C GLY A 175 -19.38 12.92 5.88
N GLU A 176 -18.26 12.85 6.63
CA GLU A 176 -17.34 11.74 6.49
C GLU A 176 -17.87 10.50 7.21
N GLU A 177 -18.20 9.47 6.45
CA GLU A 177 -18.82 8.24 6.94
C GLU A 177 -17.97 6.98 6.65
N ARG A 178 -16.78 7.14 6.02
CA ARG A 178 -15.88 6.05 5.67
C ARG A 178 -15.08 5.58 6.88
N PHE A 179 -15.75 5.03 7.88
CA PHE A 179 -15.15 4.40 9.06
C PHE A 179 -16.06 3.31 9.61
N VAL A 180 -15.50 2.40 10.37
CA VAL A 180 -16.27 1.36 11.08
C VAL A 180 -17.08 2.04 12.18
N LYS A 181 -18.40 1.88 12.15
CA LYS A 181 -19.36 2.69 12.93
C LYS A 181 -19.23 2.58 14.45
N ASP A 182 -18.65 1.50 14.93
CA ASP A 182 -18.47 1.18 16.35
C ASP A 182 -17.01 0.93 16.76
N GLU A 183 -16.03 1.35 15.92
CA GLU A 183 -14.62 1.10 16.22
C GLU A 183 -13.80 2.39 16.28
N LEU A 184 -12.88 2.41 17.25
CA LEU A 184 -11.88 3.45 17.45
C LEU A 184 -10.47 2.86 17.30
N VAL A 185 -9.54 3.70 16.85
CA VAL A 185 -8.10 3.46 16.89
C VAL A 185 -7.50 4.41 17.90
N LEU A 186 -6.93 3.84 18.95
CA LEU A 186 -6.37 4.55 20.11
C LEU A 186 -4.88 4.32 20.19
N GLU A 187 -4.11 5.36 20.44
CA GLU A 187 -2.65 5.32 20.49
C GLU A 187 -2.14 5.69 21.86
N PHE A 188 -1.23 4.88 22.39
CA PHE A 188 -0.55 5.06 23.68
C PHE A 188 0.96 5.18 23.45
N PHE A 189 1.65 5.96 24.26
CA PHE A 189 3.09 6.15 24.11
C PHE A 189 3.87 4.89 24.49
N GLY A 190 4.85 4.53 23.68
CA GLY A 190 5.77 3.41 23.91
C GLY A 190 5.09 2.04 23.91
N ALA A 191 5.75 1.06 24.51
CA ALA A 191 5.21 -0.28 24.74
C ALA A 191 4.26 -0.26 25.96
N PHE A 192 3.05 0.22 25.78
CA PHE A 192 2.09 0.44 26.85
C PHE A 192 1.59 -0.89 27.45
N PRO A 193 1.53 -1.03 28.79
CA PRO A 193 1.18 -2.30 29.44
C PRO A 193 -0.25 -2.75 29.10
N PRO A 194 -0.48 -4.05 28.76
CA PRO A 194 -1.82 -4.56 28.44
C PRO A 194 -2.87 -4.33 29.55
N ALA A 195 -2.48 -4.46 30.82
CA ALA A 195 -3.38 -4.19 31.96
C ALA A 195 -3.85 -2.73 31.99
N GLY A 196 -2.98 -1.78 31.65
CA GLY A 196 -3.29 -0.36 31.55
C GLY A 196 -4.27 -0.09 30.41
N ILE A 197 -4.08 -0.73 29.24
CA ILE A 197 -5.01 -0.64 28.11
C ILE A 197 -6.40 -1.09 28.55
N VAL A 198 -6.51 -2.29 29.14
CA VAL A 198 -7.79 -2.85 29.60
C VAL A 198 -8.50 -1.92 30.59
N GLN A 199 -7.77 -1.29 31.51
CA GLN A 199 -8.36 -0.34 32.46
C GLN A 199 -8.93 0.90 31.77
N VAL A 200 -8.18 1.50 30.85
CA VAL A 200 -8.64 2.66 30.06
C VAL A 200 -9.90 2.30 29.28
N LEU A 201 -9.86 1.21 28.52
CA LEU A 201 -10.98 0.79 27.67
C LEU A 201 -12.24 0.52 28.49
N ARG A 202 -12.11 -0.18 29.64
CA ARG A 202 -13.25 -0.49 30.53
C ARG A 202 -13.91 0.78 31.08
N ARG A 203 -13.14 1.80 31.51
CA ARG A 203 -13.68 3.07 31.98
C ARG A 203 -14.52 3.80 30.91
N GLN A 204 -14.14 3.63 29.65
CA GLN A 204 -14.78 4.30 28.51
C GLN A 204 -15.88 3.48 27.82
N GLY A 205 -16.20 2.28 28.33
CA GLY A 205 -17.19 1.39 27.73
C GLY A 205 -16.72 0.82 26.39
N LEU A 206 -15.43 0.52 26.31
CA LEU A 206 -14.79 -0.04 25.12
C LEU A 206 -14.26 -1.45 25.40
N VAL A 207 -14.18 -2.27 24.34
CA VAL A 207 -13.55 -3.61 24.35
C VAL A 207 -12.41 -3.63 23.34
N GLN A 208 -11.26 -4.15 23.77
CA GLN A 208 -10.11 -4.37 22.90
C GLN A 208 -10.43 -5.45 21.86
N LEU A 209 -10.22 -5.12 20.57
CA LEU A 209 -10.26 -6.08 19.49
C LEU A 209 -8.85 -6.52 19.09
N GLU A 210 -7.91 -5.58 19.06
CA GLU A 210 -6.53 -5.80 18.65
C GLU A 210 -5.62 -4.78 19.32
N SER A 211 -4.36 -5.14 19.55
CA SER A 211 -3.34 -4.23 20.09
C SER A 211 -1.98 -4.62 19.51
N GLN A 212 -1.22 -3.64 19.06
CA GLN A 212 0.12 -3.85 18.52
C GLN A 212 1.03 -2.68 18.85
N TYR A 213 2.30 -2.99 19.14
CA TYR A 213 3.37 -1.98 19.25
C TYR A 213 3.92 -1.65 17.87
N PHE A 214 4.01 -0.34 17.58
CA PHE A 214 4.54 0.21 16.34
C PHE A 214 5.89 0.85 16.61
N SER A 215 6.95 0.22 16.10
CA SER A 215 8.33 0.66 16.33
C SER A 215 8.69 1.93 15.55
N LEU A 216 8.00 2.21 14.44
CA LEU A 216 8.21 3.43 13.66
C LEU A 216 7.87 4.68 14.46
N THR A 217 6.71 4.69 15.12
CA THR A 217 6.18 5.81 15.89
C THR A 217 6.45 5.69 17.40
N ASN A 218 7.07 4.57 17.85
CA ASN A 218 7.28 4.24 19.25
C ASN A 218 5.97 4.35 20.06
N SER A 219 4.93 3.68 19.59
CA SER A 219 3.61 3.74 20.21
C SER A 219 2.91 2.38 20.19
N THR A 220 1.98 2.19 21.13
CA THR A 220 1.05 1.05 21.11
C THR A 220 -0.28 1.52 20.56
N ILE A 221 -0.71 0.95 19.45
CA ILE A 221 -1.99 1.25 18.81
C ILE A 221 -2.98 0.13 19.12
N VAL A 222 -4.18 0.52 19.53
CA VAL A 222 -5.27 -0.37 19.95
C VAL A 222 -6.48 -0.14 19.08
N ARG A 223 -7.00 -1.18 18.46
CA ARG A 223 -8.32 -1.19 17.86
C ARG A 223 -9.33 -1.62 18.91
N ALA A 224 -10.28 -0.74 19.21
CA ALA A 224 -11.28 -0.94 20.27
C ALA A 224 -12.70 -0.77 19.74
N ARG A 225 -13.63 -1.57 20.26
CA ARG A 225 -15.06 -1.50 19.92
C ARG A 225 -15.83 -0.77 21.01
N ILE A 226 -16.74 0.10 20.58
CA ILE A 226 -17.71 0.79 21.44
C ILE A 226 -18.83 -0.19 21.79
N THR A 227 -19.04 -0.47 23.10
CA THR A 227 -20.01 -1.47 23.54
C THR A 227 -21.28 -0.86 24.15
N ASN A 228 -21.26 0.45 24.42
CA ASN A 228 -22.38 1.18 25.03
C ASN A 228 -23.29 1.87 24.02
N GLY A 229 -23.18 1.56 22.72
CA GLY A 229 -24.03 2.08 21.65
C GLY A 229 -23.81 3.54 21.28
N LEU A 230 -22.77 4.20 21.81
CA LEU A 230 -22.48 5.58 21.46
C LEU A 230 -21.94 5.68 20.01
N PRO A 231 -22.38 6.68 19.24
CA PRO A 231 -21.73 7.00 17.97
C PRO A 231 -20.25 7.36 18.16
N VAL A 232 -19.40 7.03 17.17
CA VAL A 232 -17.97 7.35 17.16
C VAL A 232 -17.69 8.81 17.50
N ARG A 233 -18.43 9.75 16.91
CA ARG A 233 -18.28 11.21 17.15
C ARG A 233 -18.59 11.63 18.59
N VAL A 234 -19.34 10.82 19.33
CA VAL A 234 -19.67 11.06 20.75
C VAL A 234 -18.69 10.34 21.68
N ALA A 235 -18.24 9.15 21.28
CA ALA A 235 -17.28 8.36 22.06
C ALA A 235 -15.89 8.99 22.07
N LEU A 236 -15.41 9.54 20.95
CA LEU A 236 -14.07 10.12 20.83
C LEU A 236 -13.78 11.23 21.85
N PRO A 237 -14.61 12.28 22.03
CA PRO A 237 -14.38 13.29 23.08
C PRO A 237 -14.29 12.74 24.49
N ARG A 238 -15.06 11.69 24.80
CA ARG A 238 -15.00 11.01 26.11
C ARG A 238 -13.67 10.30 26.31
N VAL A 239 -13.22 9.55 25.30
CA VAL A 239 -11.92 8.88 25.35
C VAL A 239 -10.79 9.91 25.44
N GLY A 240 -10.94 11.09 24.84
CA GLY A 240 -10.00 12.19 24.91
C GLY A 240 -9.77 12.75 26.34
N THR A 241 -10.53 12.34 27.35
CA THR A 241 -10.26 12.70 28.76
C THR A 241 -9.20 11.81 29.43
N GLU A 242 -8.79 10.71 28.78
CA GLU A 242 -7.77 9.79 29.29
C GLU A 242 -6.37 10.35 29.14
N THR A 243 -5.73 10.68 30.23
CA THR A 243 -4.40 11.34 30.23
C THR A 243 -3.26 10.47 29.73
N THR A 244 -3.44 9.14 29.71
CA THR A 244 -2.47 8.17 29.17
C THR A 244 -2.60 7.97 27.67
N LEU A 245 -3.67 8.48 27.06
CA LEU A 245 -3.90 8.41 25.62
C LEU A 245 -3.05 9.47 24.90
N LEU A 246 -2.30 9.05 23.90
CA LEU A 246 -1.55 9.95 23.02
C LEU A 246 -2.45 10.53 21.93
N PHE A 247 -3.27 9.66 21.32
CA PHE A 247 -4.14 10.03 20.22
C PHE A 247 -5.33 9.08 20.08
N GLY A 248 -6.45 9.58 19.53
CA GLY A 248 -7.64 8.78 19.25
C GLY A 248 -8.39 9.25 18.00
N GLN A 249 -8.85 8.31 17.20
CA GLN A 249 -9.58 8.55 15.95
C GLN A 249 -10.54 7.40 15.63
N PRO A 250 -11.43 7.54 14.60
CA PRO A 250 -12.17 6.40 14.05
C PRO A 250 -11.24 5.36 13.43
N ASN A 251 -11.70 4.12 13.33
CA ASN A 251 -11.08 3.13 12.45
C ASN A 251 -11.58 3.36 11.02
N PHE A 252 -10.85 4.19 10.25
CA PHE A 252 -11.24 4.60 8.90
C PHE A 252 -11.23 3.42 7.92
N LEU A 253 -11.99 3.57 6.84
CA LEU A 253 -12.08 2.63 5.72
C LEU A 253 -11.45 3.26 4.47
N PHE A 254 -10.58 2.49 3.85
CA PHE A 254 -9.92 2.80 2.59
C PHE A 254 -10.39 1.82 1.54
N GLN A 255 -10.50 2.29 0.31
CA GLN A 255 -10.94 1.48 -0.82
C GLN A 255 -9.81 1.38 -1.84
N GLN A 256 -9.70 0.23 -2.50
CA GLN A 256 -8.90 0.17 -3.72
C GLN A 256 -9.48 1.17 -4.72
N SER A 257 -8.62 1.90 -5.41
CA SER A 257 -9.07 2.81 -6.45
C SER A 257 -9.85 2.00 -7.49
N GLN A 258 -11.16 2.28 -7.64
CA GLN A 258 -12.07 1.47 -8.45
C GLN A 258 -11.50 1.29 -9.86
N GLN A 259 -11.50 0.04 -10.32
CA GLN A 259 -11.20 -0.30 -11.70
C GLN A 259 -12.40 0.14 -12.55
N VAL A 260 -12.17 1.04 -13.48
CA VAL A 260 -13.11 1.25 -14.57
C VAL A 260 -12.73 0.20 -15.64
N THR A 261 -13.43 -0.92 -15.64
CA THR A 261 -13.37 -1.85 -16.77
C THR A 261 -14.02 -1.16 -17.95
N ALA A 262 -13.24 -0.92 -19.02
CA ALA A 262 -13.85 -0.53 -20.28
C ALA A 262 -14.88 -1.59 -20.69
N PRO A 263 -16.05 -1.21 -21.28
CA PRO A 263 -16.94 -2.17 -21.86
C PRO A 263 -16.17 -3.02 -22.87
N PRO A 264 -16.49 -4.31 -23.04
CA PRO A 264 -15.84 -5.15 -24.03
C PRO A 264 -16.31 -4.75 -25.45
N GLU A 265 -15.87 -3.62 -25.94
CA GLU A 265 -15.90 -3.34 -27.36
C GLU A 265 -14.62 -3.93 -27.97
N ALA A 266 -14.83 -4.99 -28.72
CA ALA A 266 -13.81 -5.62 -29.56
C ALA A 266 -13.35 -4.62 -30.61
N THR A 267 -12.43 -3.73 -30.28
CA THR A 267 -11.72 -2.93 -31.25
C THR A 267 -10.65 -3.81 -31.87
N LYS A 268 -10.89 -4.21 -33.13
CA LYS A 268 -9.88 -4.77 -34.01
C LYS A 268 -8.75 -3.74 -34.10
N ALA A 269 -7.67 -3.98 -33.39
CA ALA A 269 -6.45 -3.20 -33.52
C ALA A 269 -5.90 -3.39 -34.93
N THR A 270 -5.97 -2.36 -35.75
CA THR A 270 -5.26 -2.27 -37.03
C THR A 270 -3.78 -2.12 -36.70
N PRO A 271 -2.88 -2.95 -37.23
CA PRO A 271 -1.46 -2.81 -36.97
C PRO A 271 -0.94 -1.54 -37.64
N VAL A 272 -0.53 -0.57 -36.83
CA VAL A 272 0.24 0.60 -37.29
C VAL A 272 1.67 0.13 -37.49
N MET A 273 2.09 0.03 -38.74
CA MET A 273 3.49 -0.21 -39.13
C MET A 273 4.31 1.03 -38.81
N ALA A 274 5.04 0.99 -37.70
CA ALA A 274 6.07 1.98 -37.40
C ALA A 274 7.43 1.46 -37.90
N THR A 275 7.93 2.04 -38.99
CA THR A 275 9.32 1.92 -39.42
C THR A 275 10.20 2.83 -38.58
N ALA A 276 10.79 2.28 -37.53
CA ALA A 276 11.92 2.87 -36.81
C ALA A 276 12.86 1.74 -36.39
N ALA A 277 14.18 1.98 -36.39
CA ALA A 277 15.22 1.00 -36.14
C ALA A 277 14.90 0.19 -34.87
N ALA A 278 14.82 -1.13 -35.03
CA ALA A 278 14.36 -2.05 -34.01
C ALA A 278 15.32 -2.12 -32.82
N ILE A 279 14.97 -1.43 -31.74
CA ILE A 279 15.34 -1.86 -30.39
C ILE A 279 14.63 -3.21 -30.17
N PRO A 280 15.29 -4.25 -29.62
CA PRO A 280 14.61 -5.52 -29.36
C PRO A 280 13.33 -5.26 -28.58
N ALA A 281 12.20 -5.78 -29.06
CA ALA A 281 10.89 -5.58 -28.44
C ALA A 281 10.93 -6.17 -27.02
N ILE A 282 10.92 -5.30 -26.00
CA ILE A 282 10.86 -5.68 -24.59
C ILE A 282 9.37 -5.76 -24.24
N GLY A 283 8.91 -6.95 -23.82
CA GLY A 283 7.51 -7.18 -23.42
C GLY A 283 6.56 -7.42 -24.60
N ASP A 284 5.27 -7.42 -24.31
CA ASP A 284 4.20 -7.57 -25.30
C ASP A 284 4.00 -6.23 -26.04
N PRO A 285 3.88 -6.22 -27.38
CA PRO A 285 3.67 -5.00 -28.17
C PRO A 285 2.43 -4.19 -27.77
N ALA A 286 1.44 -4.80 -27.10
CA ALA A 286 0.26 -4.10 -26.57
C ALA A 286 0.56 -3.27 -25.29
N GLN A 287 1.74 -3.40 -24.71
CA GLN A 287 2.16 -2.62 -23.54
C GLN A 287 2.66 -1.22 -23.93
N TYR A 288 1.78 -0.36 -24.44
CA TYR A 288 2.13 1.01 -24.86
C TYR A 288 2.81 1.84 -23.76
N ALA A 289 2.48 1.56 -22.50
CA ALA A 289 3.01 2.26 -21.32
C ALA A 289 4.54 2.19 -21.24
N LEU A 290 5.16 1.08 -21.65
CA LEU A 290 6.61 0.91 -21.65
C LEU A 290 7.31 1.92 -22.55
N GLY A 291 6.76 2.13 -23.76
CA GLY A 291 7.25 3.13 -24.71
C GLY A 291 7.07 4.56 -24.20
N LYS A 292 5.89 4.88 -23.63
CA LYS A 292 5.60 6.20 -23.07
C LYS A 292 6.55 6.58 -21.94
N LEU A 293 6.87 5.64 -21.06
CA LEU A 293 7.79 5.81 -19.93
C LEU A 293 9.27 5.64 -20.32
N ARG A 294 9.58 5.27 -21.55
CA ARG A 294 10.94 4.95 -22.04
C ARG A 294 11.63 3.84 -21.23
N ILE A 295 10.84 2.82 -20.85
CA ILE A 295 11.34 1.71 -20.03
C ILE A 295 12.40 0.89 -20.76
N GLY A 296 12.24 0.69 -22.08
CA GLY A 296 13.22 -0.07 -22.88
C GLY A 296 14.62 0.54 -22.84
N GLU A 297 14.73 1.86 -23.01
CA GLU A 297 16.00 2.57 -22.88
C GLU A 297 16.53 2.53 -21.43
N ALA A 298 15.64 2.71 -20.44
CA ALA A 298 15.98 2.66 -19.04
C ALA A 298 16.56 1.30 -18.63
N HIS A 299 16.04 0.19 -19.17
CA HIS A 299 16.51 -1.17 -18.88
C HIS A 299 17.92 -1.45 -19.39
N THR A 300 18.46 -0.66 -20.31
CA THR A 300 19.87 -0.75 -20.69
C THR A 300 20.81 -0.30 -19.56
N LEU A 301 20.28 0.42 -18.56
CA LEU A 301 21.03 1.03 -17.45
C LEU A 301 20.69 0.42 -16.08
N ALA A 302 19.43 0.02 -15.85
CA ALA A 302 18.93 -0.51 -14.59
C ALA A 302 17.65 -1.32 -14.79
N THR A 303 17.45 -2.38 -13.99
CA THR A 303 16.28 -3.27 -14.02
C THR A 303 15.57 -3.38 -12.67
N GLY A 304 15.98 -2.60 -11.66
CA GLY A 304 15.44 -2.63 -10.30
C GLY A 304 16.13 -3.64 -9.37
N GLU A 305 17.28 -4.18 -9.76
CA GLU A 305 18.01 -5.22 -9.02
C GLU A 305 18.32 -4.78 -7.57
N ARG A 306 18.13 -5.69 -6.61
CA ARG A 306 18.36 -5.47 -5.17
C ARG A 306 17.44 -4.41 -4.52
N VAL A 307 16.39 -3.98 -5.18
CA VAL A 307 15.41 -3.06 -4.60
C VAL A 307 14.17 -3.84 -4.17
N LEU A 308 13.79 -3.71 -2.89
CA LEU A 308 12.58 -4.29 -2.33
C LEU A 308 11.44 -3.27 -2.40
N VAL A 309 10.36 -3.64 -3.10
CA VAL A 309 9.13 -2.86 -3.21
C VAL A 309 8.03 -3.58 -2.44
N ALA A 310 7.49 -2.96 -1.40
CA ALA A 310 6.30 -3.45 -0.72
C ALA A 310 5.04 -3.01 -1.47
N VAL A 311 4.20 -3.96 -1.83
CA VAL A 311 2.89 -3.73 -2.44
C VAL A 311 1.83 -3.95 -1.38
N ILE A 312 1.25 -2.86 -0.87
CA ILE A 312 0.13 -2.89 0.08
C ILE A 312 -1.16 -2.86 -0.72
N ASP A 313 -1.79 -4.02 -0.86
CA ASP A 313 -2.92 -4.20 -1.77
C ASP A 313 -3.85 -5.36 -1.32
N SER A 314 -4.64 -5.90 -2.22
CA SER A 314 -5.33 -7.18 -2.09
C SER A 314 -4.37 -8.37 -2.28
N GLY A 315 -4.88 -9.60 -2.22
CA GLY A 315 -4.07 -10.80 -2.46
C GLY A 315 -3.44 -10.82 -3.86
N ILE A 316 -2.16 -11.18 -3.93
CA ILE A 316 -1.41 -11.35 -5.17
C ILE A 316 -1.37 -12.84 -5.52
N ASP A 317 -1.48 -13.20 -6.79
CA ASP A 317 -1.22 -14.57 -7.27
C ASP A 317 0.30 -14.83 -7.27
N LEU A 318 0.77 -15.43 -6.18
CA LEU A 318 2.19 -15.72 -5.97
C LEU A 318 2.74 -16.78 -6.94
N SER A 319 1.85 -17.51 -7.63
CA SER A 319 2.19 -18.56 -8.59
C SER A 319 2.18 -18.09 -10.05
N HIS A 320 1.77 -16.84 -10.31
CA HIS A 320 1.67 -16.33 -11.67
C HIS A 320 3.05 -16.31 -12.35
N PRO A 321 3.20 -16.86 -13.60
CA PRO A 321 4.49 -16.91 -14.30
C PRO A 321 5.19 -15.56 -14.44
N GLU A 322 4.44 -14.47 -14.59
CA GLU A 322 4.98 -13.10 -14.66
C GLU A 322 5.71 -12.67 -13.38
N LEU A 323 5.45 -13.32 -12.26
CA LEU A 323 5.98 -12.98 -10.94
C LEU A 323 6.93 -14.05 -10.37
N ALA A 324 7.35 -15.01 -11.21
CA ALA A 324 8.21 -16.12 -10.79
C ALA A 324 9.54 -15.61 -10.20
N GLY A 325 9.85 -15.95 -8.94
CA GLY A 325 11.12 -15.61 -8.29
C GLY A 325 11.30 -14.12 -7.91
N VAL A 326 10.32 -13.23 -8.16
CA VAL A 326 10.38 -11.84 -7.68
C VAL A 326 9.68 -11.63 -6.35
N ILE A 327 8.68 -12.46 -6.01
CA ILE A 327 8.02 -12.40 -4.70
C ILE A 327 8.94 -13.02 -3.64
N VAL A 328 9.43 -12.22 -2.70
CA VAL A 328 10.38 -12.67 -1.67
C VAL A 328 9.77 -12.84 -0.29
N GLY A 329 8.53 -12.39 -0.11
CA GLY A 329 7.78 -12.54 1.13
C GLY A 329 6.34 -12.11 0.97
N SER A 330 5.49 -12.57 1.90
CA SER A 330 4.09 -12.16 1.95
C SER A 330 3.65 -11.94 3.40
N PHE A 331 2.71 -11.03 3.59
CA PHE A 331 2.09 -10.73 4.88
C PHE A 331 0.59 -10.48 4.71
N ASP A 332 -0.20 -11.05 5.61
CA ASP A 332 -1.64 -10.85 5.68
C ASP A 332 -2.01 -9.99 6.89
N ALA A 333 -2.28 -8.70 6.67
CA ALA A 333 -2.66 -7.76 7.72
C ALA A 333 -4.09 -7.99 8.24
N ILE A 334 -4.93 -8.74 7.51
CA ILE A 334 -6.33 -9.01 7.86
C ILE A 334 -6.46 -10.28 8.69
N GLY A 335 -5.56 -11.27 8.50
CA GLY A 335 -5.56 -12.53 9.22
C GLY A 335 -6.65 -13.53 8.79
N LYS A 336 -7.18 -13.39 7.57
CA LYS A 336 -8.18 -14.30 7.00
C LYS A 336 -7.71 -14.75 5.62
N ALA A 337 -7.57 -16.05 5.42
CA ALA A 337 -7.24 -16.59 4.10
C ALA A 337 -8.23 -16.09 3.04
N ALA A 338 -7.72 -15.67 1.89
CA ALA A 338 -8.53 -15.28 0.74
C ALA A 338 -7.77 -15.66 -0.55
N PRO A 339 -8.51 -15.93 -1.65
CA PRO A 339 -7.88 -16.19 -2.93
C PRO A 339 -7.11 -14.95 -3.44
N PRO A 340 -6.19 -15.14 -4.40
CA PRO A 340 -5.58 -14.05 -5.13
C PRO A 340 -6.64 -13.13 -5.74
N HIS A 341 -6.32 -11.85 -5.85
CA HIS A 341 -7.21 -10.86 -6.42
C HIS A 341 -6.56 -10.18 -7.63
N GLN A 342 -7.38 -9.81 -8.61
CA GLN A 342 -6.92 -9.21 -9.86
C GLN A 342 -6.08 -7.95 -9.63
N HIS A 343 -6.53 -7.05 -8.75
CA HIS A 343 -5.89 -5.75 -8.56
C HIS A 343 -4.45 -5.89 -8.03
N GLY A 344 -4.22 -6.61 -6.93
CA GLY A 344 -2.88 -6.80 -6.37
C GLY A 344 -1.93 -7.55 -7.32
N THR A 345 -2.46 -8.55 -8.07
CA THR A 345 -1.66 -9.28 -9.08
C THR A 345 -1.22 -8.34 -10.21
N ALA A 346 -2.13 -7.50 -10.70
CA ALA A 346 -1.85 -6.51 -11.74
C ALA A 346 -0.83 -5.45 -11.28
N ILE A 347 -0.95 -4.95 -10.03
CA ILE A 347 0.01 -4.00 -9.45
C ILE A 347 1.41 -4.61 -9.39
N ALA A 348 1.54 -5.83 -8.86
CA ALA A 348 2.83 -6.53 -8.84
C ALA A 348 3.40 -6.72 -10.26
N GLY A 349 2.54 -7.04 -11.23
CA GLY A 349 2.91 -7.18 -12.63
C GLY A 349 3.37 -5.89 -13.29
N ALA A 350 2.69 -4.76 -13.07
CA ALA A 350 3.14 -3.46 -13.59
C ALA A 350 4.54 -3.08 -13.08
N ILE A 351 4.88 -3.51 -11.85
CA ILE A 351 6.21 -3.28 -11.27
C ILE A 351 7.22 -4.28 -11.84
N ALA A 352 6.95 -5.60 -11.82
CA ALA A 352 8.00 -6.62 -11.92
C ALA A 352 7.70 -7.82 -12.85
N SER A 353 6.73 -7.73 -13.76
CA SER A 353 6.53 -8.76 -14.80
C SER A 353 7.81 -8.99 -15.60
N HIS A 354 8.09 -10.26 -15.96
CA HIS A 354 9.32 -10.61 -16.67
C HIS A 354 9.22 -11.93 -17.48
N ALA A 355 8.00 -12.36 -17.82
CA ALA A 355 7.80 -13.53 -18.71
C ALA A 355 7.29 -13.09 -20.09
N ARG A 356 5.96 -13.07 -20.30
CA ARG A 356 5.33 -12.53 -21.51
C ARG A 356 5.29 -11.00 -21.48
N LEU A 357 4.91 -10.44 -20.32
CA LEU A 357 4.87 -9.00 -20.10
C LEU A 357 6.20 -8.51 -19.52
N MET A 358 6.40 -7.20 -19.58
CA MET A 358 7.52 -6.53 -18.96
C MET A 358 6.99 -5.51 -17.95
N GLY A 359 7.46 -5.59 -16.70
CA GLY A 359 7.25 -4.59 -15.69
C GLY A 359 8.24 -3.43 -15.79
N ALA A 360 7.98 -2.34 -15.09
CA ALA A 360 8.90 -1.20 -15.09
C ALA A 360 10.25 -1.52 -14.43
N ALA A 361 10.30 -2.50 -13.51
CA ALA A 361 11.51 -2.93 -12.81
C ALA A 361 11.52 -4.47 -12.65
N PRO A 362 11.80 -5.24 -13.72
CA PRO A 362 11.60 -6.69 -13.77
C PRO A 362 12.53 -7.48 -12.81
N ALA A 363 13.64 -6.90 -12.36
CA ALA A 363 14.54 -7.52 -11.39
C ALA A 363 14.30 -7.06 -9.93
N ALA A 364 13.36 -6.12 -9.71
CA ALA A 364 12.98 -5.72 -8.36
C ALA A 364 12.35 -6.87 -7.58
N LYS A 365 12.47 -6.84 -6.26
CA LYS A 365 11.83 -7.82 -5.38
C LYS A 365 10.55 -7.24 -4.81
N ILE A 366 9.52 -8.08 -4.75
CA ILE A 366 8.19 -7.70 -4.26
C ILE A 366 7.94 -8.32 -2.90
N LEU A 367 7.54 -7.48 -1.94
CA LEU A 367 6.94 -7.90 -0.68
C LEU A 367 5.42 -7.77 -0.82
N ALA A 368 4.73 -8.90 -0.90
CA ALA A 368 3.28 -8.95 -1.10
C ALA A 368 2.56 -8.75 0.25
N ILE A 369 1.87 -7.62 0.43
CA ILE A 369 1.19 -7.29 1.68
C ILE A 369 -0.31 -7.14 1.42
N ARG A 370 -1.10 -8.08 1.98
CA ARG A 370 -2.55 -8.05 1.86
C ARG A 370 -3.17 -7.22 3.00
N ALA A 371 -3.66 -6.04 2.67
CA ALA A 371 -4.40 -5.16 3.58
C ALA A 371 -5.89 -5.09 3.25
N PHE A 372 -6.28 -5.50 2.03
CA PHE A 372 -7.65 -5.40 1.52
C PHE A 372 -8.34 -6.75 1.47
N GLY A 373 -9.61 -6.77 1.91
CA GLY A 373 -10.47 -7.95 1.82
C GLY A 373 -10.95 -8.22 0.40
N ALA A 374 -11.51 -9.40 0.17
CA ALA A 374 -12.09 -9.81 -1.11
C ALA A 374 -13.63 -9.74 -1.06
N SER A 375 -14.21 -8.64 -0.58
CA SER A 375 -15.67 -8.51 -0.50
C SER A 375 -16.19 -7.57 -1.60
N GLY A 376 -16.80 -8.15 -2.64
CA GLY A 376 -17.48 -7.42 -3.71
C GLY A 376 -16.56 -6.73 -4.70
N ALA A 377 -17.11 -5.75 -5.43
CA ALA A 377 -16.38 -4.96 -6.44
C ALA A 377 -15.37 -3.97 -5.83
N SER A 378 -15.47 -3.68 -4.53
CA SER A 378 -14.54 -2.84 -3.79
C SER A 378 -14.04 -3.59 -2.55
N ALA A 379 -12.77 -3.92 -2.52
CA ALA A 379 -12.11 -4.41 -1.32
C ALA A 379 -11.83 -3.23 -0.39
N ASP A 380 -12.22 -3.35 0.88
CA ASP A 380 -11.98 -2.33 1.91
C ASP A 380 -10.83 -2.75 2.83
N ALA A 381 -10.02 -1.76 3.25
CA ALA A 381 -9.04 -1.91 4.32
C ALA A 381 -9.35 -0.95 5.46
N THR A 382 -9.02 -1.34 6.68
CA THR A 382 -9.14 -0.45 7.85
C THR A 382 -7.82 0.27 8.12
N THR A 383 -7.87 1.41 8.83
CA THR A 383 -6.66 2.08 9.37
C THR A 383 -5.71 1.06 9.97
N MET A 384 -6.19 0.20 10.87
CA MET A 384 -5.33 -0.76 11.57
C MET A 384 -4.62 -1.73 10.62
N ALA A 385 -5.30 -2.22 9.58
CA ALA A 385 -4.70 -3.10 8.58
C ALA A 385 -3.60 -2.40 7.78
N ILE A 386 -3.81 -1.13 7.41
CA ILE A 386 -2.81 -0.33 6.66
C ILE A 386 -1.60 -0.02 7.54
N LEU A 387 -1.79 0.41 8.79
CA LEU A 387 -0.71 0.66 9.73
C LEU A 387 0.18 -0.57 9.93
N LYS A 388 -0.43 -1.75 10.14
CA LYS A 388 0.29 -3.04 10.23
C LYS A 388 1.10 -3.33 8.97
N SER A 389 0.56 -3.00 7.81
CA SER A 389 1.22 -3.20 6.52
C SER A 389 2.44 -2.32 6.36
N ILE A 390 2.36 -1.04 6.72
CA ILE A 390 3.49 -0.08 6.69
C ILE A 390 4.57 -0.50 7.68
N GLN A 391 4.19 -0.86 8.91
CA GLN A 391 5.11 -1.38 9.93
C GLN A 391 5.85 -2.62 9.41
N TYR A 392 5.13 -3.58 8.82
CA TYR A 392 5.74 -4.79 8.27
C TYR A 392 6.71 -4.47 7.12
N ALA A 393 6.29 -3.63 6.17
CA ALA A 393 7.15 -3.18 5.07
C ALA A 393 8.46 -2.55 5.58
N SER A 394 8.36 -1.70 6.60
CA SER A 394 9.52 -1.04 7.22
C SER A 394 10.44 -2.04 7.94
N LEU A 395 9.88 -3.00 8.68
CA LEU A 395 10.66 -4.06 9.34
C LEU A 395 11.40 -4.95 8.33
N GLN A 396 10.83 -5.16 7.14
CA GLN A 396 11.48 -5.85 6.02
C GLN A 396 12.43 -4.95 5.22
N GLN A 397 12.63 -3.71 5.64
CA GLN A 397 13.51 -2.73 4.98
C GLN A 397 13.11 -2.43 3.53
N ALA A 398 11.82 -2.43 3.22
CA ALA A 398 11.34 -2.04 1.90
C ALA A 398 11.75 -0.59 1.59
N ARG A 399 12.39 -0.40 0.43
CA ARG A 399 12.85 0.91 -0.02
C ARG A 399 11.73 1.72 -0.66
N ILE A 400 10.70 1.05 -1.13
CA ILE A 400 9.52 1.65 -1.74
C ILE A 400 8.29 0.99 -1.16
N ILE A 401 7.24 1.78 -0.87
CA ILE A 401 5.91 1.29 -0.57
C ILE A 401 4.96 1.82 -1.64
N ASN A 402 4.33 0.91 -2.38
CA ASN A 402 3.26 1.20 -3.32
C ASN A 402 1.90 1.10 -2.61
N MET A 403 1.09 2.16 -2.73
CA MET A 403 -0.22 2.32 -2.10
C MET A 403 -1.27 2.67 -3.14
N SER A 404 -1.84 1.65 -3.78
CA SER A 404 -2.84 1.79 -4.85
C SER A 404 -4.27 1.82 -4.30
N PHE A 405 -4.53 2.67 -3.31
CA PHE A 405 -5.82 2.82 -2.63
C PHE A 405 -6.08 4.27 -2.22
N ALA A 406 -7.32 4.56 -1.83
CA ALA A 406 -7.78 5.89 -1.47
C ALA A 406 -8.76 5.86 -0.29
N GLY A 407 -8.75 6.90 0.53
CA GLY A 407 -9.62 7.02 1.68
C GLY A 407 -9.63 8.44 2.27
N PRO A 408 -10.24 8.62 3.45
CA PRO A 408 -10.28 9.90 4.14
C PRO A 408 -8.93 10.29 4.73
N ALA A 409 -8.82 11.53 5.19
CA ALA A 409 -7.70 11.98 6.01
C ALA A 409 -7.62 11.13 7.29
N ASP A 410 -6.43 10.61 7.57
CA ASP A 410 -6.16 9.72 8.70
C ASP A 410 -4.86 10.14 9.39
N PRO A 411 -4.93 10.80 10.55
CA PRO A 411 -3.74 11.29 11.24
C PRO A 411 -2.79 10.19 11.73
N ASN A 412 -3.28 8.99 12.09
CA ASN A 412 -2.40 7.88 12.44
C ASN A 412 -1.61 7.39 11.23
N LEU A 413 -2.30 7.27 10.08
CA LEU A 413 -1.64 6.94 8.83
C LEU A 413 -0.57 7.98 8.46
N SER A 414 -0.90 9.27 8.55
CA SER A 414 0.05 10.35 8.23
C SER A 414 1.32 10.29 9.09
N ARG A 415 1.20 9.99 10.39
CA ARG A 415 2.36 9.81 11.27
C ARG A 415 3.22 8.60 10.91
N GLU A 416 2.60 7.46 10.60
CA GLU A 416 3.34 6.26 10.16
C GLU A 416 4.03 6.49 8.80
N LEU A 417 3.40 7.20 7.87
CA LEU A 417 3.99 7.58 6.58
C LEU A 417 5.20 8.51 6.78
N ALA A 418 5.07 9.53 7.63
CA ALA A 418 6.17 10.43 7.96
C ALA A 418 7.35 9.67 8.59
N ALA A 419 7.07 8.74 9.51
CA ALA A 419 8.08 7.92 10.16
C ALA A 419 8.76 6.95 9.18
N ALA A 420 8.02 6.32 8.27
CA ALA A 420 8.56 5.47 7.22
C ALA A 420 9.45 6.26 6.25
N LYS A 421 9.01 7.46 5.82
CA LYS A 421 9.83 8.37 5.00
C LYS A 421 11.13 8.77 5.70
N ALA A 422 11.06 9.09 6.99
CA ALA A 422 12.25 9.45 7.78
C ALA A 422 13.26 8.28 7.89
N LYS A 423 12.81 7.03 7.72
CA LYS A 423 13.68 5.84 7.62
C LYS A 423 14.23 5.61 6.20
N GLY A 424 13.91 6.48 5.25
CA GLY A 424 14.41 6.40 3.87
C GLY A 424 13.51 5.63 2.91
N THR A 425 12.26 5.33 3.28
CA THR A 425 11.30 4.66 2.41
C THR A 425 10.62 5.66 1.48
N VAL A 426 10.65 5.42 0.19
CA VAL A 426 9.90 6.18 -0.83
C VAL A 426 8.45 5.71 -0.81
N LEU A 427 7.52 6.65 -0.65
CA LEU A 427 6.09 6.40 -0.53
C LEU A 427 5.39 6.88 -1.80
N ILE A 428 4.71 5.99 -2.52
CA ILE A 428 4.05 6.28 -3.78
C ILE A 428 2.60 5.84 -3.70
N ALA A 429 1.67 6.72 -4.12
CA ALA A 429 0.25 6.40 -4.10
C ALA A 429 -0.50 6.87 -5.33
N ALA A 430 -1.55 6.14 -5.66
CA ALA A 430 -2.54 6.49 -6.65
C ALA A 430 -3.35 7.72 -6.22
N SER A 431 -3.58 8.68 -7.12
CA SER A 431 -4.39 9.88 -6.82
C SER A 431 -5.84 9.56 -6.47
N GLY A 432 -6.38 8.44 -6.97
CA GLY A 432 -7.77 8.00 -6.83
C GLY A 432 -8.53 8.10 -8.16
N ASN A 433 -9.67 7.39 -8.24
CA ASN A 433 -10.50 7.30 -9.45
C ASN A 433 -11.92 7.82 -9.21
N PHE A 434 -12.06 8.91 -8.44
CA PHE A 434 -13.34 9.52 -8.10
C PHE A 434 -13.65 10.78 -8.95
N GLY A 435 -12.79 11.03 -9.93
CA GLY A 435 -12.90 12.15 -10.87
C GLY A 435 -12.32 13.48 -10.38
N PRO A 436 -12.24 14.48 -11.27
CA PRO A 436 -11.53 15.73 -11.03
C PRO A 436 -12.17 16.63 -9.96
N LYS A 437 -13.43 16.38 -9.60
CA LYS A 437 -14.16 17.13 -8.56
C LYS A 437 -14.08 16.47 -7.17
N SER A 438 -13.42 15.34 -7.07
CA SER A 438 -13.24 14.66 -5.78
C SER A 438 -12.42 15.51 -4.83
N PRO A 439 -12.77 15.58 -3.54
CA PRO A 439 -11.85 16.10 -2.53
C PRO A 439 -10.55 15.28 -2.51
N PRO A 440 -9.46 15.85 -1.98
CA PRO A 440 -8.20 15.14 -1.84
C PRO A 440 -8.37 13.78 -1.15
N GLN A 441 -7.79 12.72 -1.70
CA GLN A 441 -7.82 11.38 -1.15
C GLN A 441 -6.46 11.01 -0.54
N TYR A 442 -6.49 10.27 0.54
CA TYR A 442 -5.29 9.80 1.25
C TYR A 442 -5.06 8.31 0.98
N PRO A 443 -3.78 7.89 0.88
CA PRO A 443 -2.55 8.60 1.24
C PRO A 443 -1.99 9.56 0.18
N ALA A 444 -2.53 9.66 -1.02
CA ALA A 444 -1.96 10.48 -2.09
C ALA A 444 -1.81 11.98 -1.71
N ALA A 445 -2.78 12.54 -0.97
CA ALA A 445 -2.75 13.94 -0.53
C ALA A 445 -1.82 14.20 0.67
N ASP A 446 -1.19 13.16 1.25
CA ASP A 446 -0.20 13.33 2.31
C ASP A 446 1.10 13.93 1.75
N PRO A 447 1.71 14.96 2.39
CA PRO A 447 2.91 15.62 1.87
C PRO A 447 4.13 14.71 1.79
N ASN A 448 4.14 13.59 2.52
CA ASN A 448 5.22 12.61 2.50
C ASN A 448 5.13 11.64 1.31
N VAL A 449 4.03 11.65 0.56
CA VAL A 449 3.70 10.68 -0.49
C VAL A 449 3.84 11.29 -1.88
N ILE A 450 4.40 10.56 -2.82
CA ILE A 450 4.46 10.90 -4.25
C ILE A 450 3.11 10.48 -4.85
N ALA A 451 2.23 11.46 -5.08
CA ALA A 451 0.92 11.24 -5.69
C ALA A 451 1.04 11.11 -7.21
N VAL A 452 0.39 10.10 -7.78
CA VAL A 452 0.46 9.80 -9.21
C VAL A 452 -0.92 9.84 -9.83
N SER A 453 -1.11 10.69 -10.85
CA SER A 453 -2.29 10.71 -11.71
C SER A 453 -2.12 9.79 -12.92
N ALA A 454 -3.21 9.51 -13.65
CA ALA A 454 -3.20 8.59 -14.78
C ALA A 454 -3.36 9.30 -16.12
N THR A 455 -2.62 8.84 -17.15
CA THR A 455 -2.81 9.26 -18.55
C THR A 455 -3.23 8.07 -19.42
N ASP A 456 -3.84 8.39 -20.55
CA ASP A 456 -4.13 7.44 -21.63
C ASP A 456 -2.96 7.35 -22.65
N VAL A 457 -3.20 6.61 -23.74
CA VAL A 457 -2.23 6.42 -24.83
C VAL A 457 -1.91 7.72 -25.58
N ASP A 458 -2.81 8.70 -25.56
CA ASP A 458 -2.63 10.01 -26.20
C ASP A 458 -2.04 11.09 -25.26
N ASP A 459 -1.54 10.69 -24.07
CA ASP A 459 -1.07 11.58 -23.00
C ASP A 459 -2.17 12.48 -22.39
N LYS A 460 -3.45 12.18 -22.57
CA LYS A 460 -4.56 12.88 -21.97
C LYS A 460 -4.81 12.38 -20.55
N ILE A 461 -5.25 13.29 -19.66
CA ILE A 461 -5.61 12.87 -18.30
C ILE A 461 -6.76 11.87 -18.31
N PHE A 462 -6.64 10.81 -17.51
CA PHE A 462 -7.72 9.85 -17.31
C PHE A 462 -8.94 10.53 -16.68
N GLY A 463 -10.10 10.43 -17.33
CA GLY A 463 -11.30 11.18 -16.92
C GLY A 463 -11.80 10.88 -15.50
N ALA A 464 -11.45 9.70 -14.95
CA ALA A 464 -11.73 9.37 -13.57
C ALA A 464 -10.59 9.74 -12.60
N SER A 465 -9.43 10.19 -13.06
CA SER A 465 -8.32 10.57 -12.19
C SER A 465 -8.71 11.71 -11.26
N ASN A 466 -8.38 11.57 -9.98
CA ASN A 466 -8.40 12.72 -9.08
C ASN A 466 -7.27 13.66 -9.46
N ILE A 467 -7.53 14.96 -9.34
CA ILE A 467 -6.59 16.04 -9.61
C ILE A 467 -6.40 16.93 -8.39
N GLY A 468 -5.37 17.73 -8.37
CA GLY A 468 -5.13 18.70 -7.30
C GLY A 468 -3.67 19.09 -7.13
N PRO A 469 -3.36 20.10 -6.30
CA PRO A 469 -2.00 20.61 -6.11
C PRO A 469 -1.02 19.59 -5.52
N HIS A 470 -1.53 18.50 -4.94
CA HIS A 470 -0.76 17.40 -4.36
C HIS A 470 -0.19 16.43 -5.41
N ILE A 471 -0.72 16.45 -6.65
CA ILE A 471 -0.20 15.59 -7.72
C ILE A 471 1.29 15.91 -7.96
N ALA A 472 2.12 14.88 -7.90
CA ALA A 472 3.55 15.01 -8.10
C ALA A 472 3.94 14.80 -9.57
N VAL A 473 3.46 13.71 -10.16
CA VAL A 473 3.74 13.28 -11.55
C VAL A 473 2.56 12.51 -12.11
N ALA A 474 2.56 12.27 -13.41
CA ALA A 474 1.62 11.41 -14.13
C ALA A 474 2.34 10.19 -14.72
N ALA A 475 1.58 9.11 -14.96
CA ALA A 475 2.05 7.95 -15.69
C ALA A 475 0.87 7.26 -16.42
N PRO A 476 1.11 6.41 -17.43
CA PRO A 476 0.06 5.65 -18.10
C PRO A 476 -0.76 4.82 -17.13
N GLY A 477 -2.08 4.86 -17.27
CA GLY A 477 -3.01 4.15 -16.38
C GLY A 477 -4.34 3.76 -17.04
N VAL A 478 -4.48 3.95 -18.34
CA VAL A 478 -5.70 3.61 -19.09
C VAL A 478 -5.42 2.47 -20.05
N ASP A 479 -6.27 1.43 -20.05
CA ASP A 479 -6.17 0.25 -20.91
C ASP A 479 -4.78 -0.42 -20.86
N ILE A 480 -4.31 -0.61 -19.64
CA ILE A 480 -3.01 -1.23 -19.37
C ILE A 480 -3.15 -2.76 -19.39
N LEU A 481 -2.36 -3.43 -20.24
CA LEU A 481 -2.29 -4.88 -20.29
C LEU A 481 -1.45 -5.41 -19.12
N LEU A 482 -2.08 -6.14 -18.21
CA LEU A 482 -1.47 -6.61 -16.96
C LEU A 482 -1.89 -8.06 -16.63
N PRO A 483 -1.11 -8.78 -15.79
CA PRO A 483 -1.44 -10.12 -15.34
C PRO A 483 -2.66 -10.11 -14.41
N SER A 484 -3.42 -11.20 -14.46
CA SER A 484 -4.60 -11.49 -13.64
C SER A 484 -4.49 -12.90 -13.07
N PRO A 485 -5.05 -13.21 -11.88
CA PRO A 485 -4.94 -14.54 -11.28
C PRO A 485 -5.32 -15.68 -12.22
N GLY A 486 -4.64 -16.83 -12.06
CA GLY A 486 -4.89 -18.01 -12.87
C GLY A 486 -4.18 -18.00 -14.23
N ASN A 487 -3.06 -17.29 -14.35
CA ASN A 487 -2.29 -17.15 -15.60
C ASN A 487 -3.07 -16.45 -16.73
N ASP A 488 -3.97 -15.53 -16.35
CA ASP A 488 -4.76 -14.70 -17.25
C ASP A 488 -4.14 -13.30 -17.40
N TYR A 489 -4.59 -12.55 -18.41
CA TYR A 489 -4.14 -11.19 -18.72
C TYR A 489 -5.34 -10.33 -19.07
N ARG A 490 -5.34 -9.06 -18.60
CA ARG A 490 -6.47 -8.15 -18.83
C ARG A 490 -6.02 -6.74 -19.11
N LEU A 491 -6.82 -6.04 -19.90
CA LEU A 491 -6.74 -4.58 -20.03
C LEU A 491 -7.51 -3.95 -18.87
N ILE A 492 -6.83 -3.08 -18.11
CA ILE A 492 -7.39 -2.48 -16.91
C ILE A 492 -7.01 -1.00 -16.87
N SER A 493 -7.91 -0.17 -16.31
CA SER A 493 -7.68 1.27 -16.18
C SER A 493 -7.77 1.72 -14.73
N GLY A 494 -6.90 2.64 -14.33
CA GLY A 494 -6.88 3.24 -12.99
C GLY A 494 -5.54 3.88 -12.62
N THR A 495 -5.60 4.91 -11.78
CA THR A 495 -4.41 5.57 -11.21
C THR A 495 -3.53 4.62 -10.39
N SER A 496 -4.09 3.48 -9.96
CA SER A 496 -3.38 2.38 -9.29
C SER A 496 -2.20 1.86 -10.11
N PHE A 497 -2.40 1.69 -11.42
CA PHE A 497 -1.38 1.14 -12.33
C PHE A 497 -0.33 2.18 -12.67
N SER A 498 -0.71 3.45 -12.75
CA SER A 498 0.21 4.58 -12.86
C SER A 498 1.17 4.63 -11.66
N ALA A 499 0.63 4.51 -10.44
CA ALA A 499 1.44 4.47 -9.21
C ALA A 499 2.39 3.26 -9.19
N ALA A 500 1.95 2.10 -9.69
CA ALA A 500 2.76 0.90 -9.80
C ALA A 500 3.94 1.11 -10.78
N TYR A 501 3.70 1.68 -11.95
CA TYR A 501 4.78 2.03 -12.88
C TYR A 501 5.78 3.01 -12.29
N VAL A 502 5.31 4.06 -11.60
CA VAL A 502 6.20 5.02 -10.92
C VAL A 502 6.98 4.35 -9.80
N SER A 503 6.40 3.38 -9.09
CA SER A 503 7.11 2.56 -8.09
C SER A 503 8.24 1.74 -8.73
N GLY A 504 8.01 1.19 -9.91
CA GLY A 504 9.05 0.52 -10.69
C GLY A 504 10.13 1.49 -11.14
N VAL A 505 9.79 2.66 -11.68
CA VAL A 505 10.78 3.68 -12.07
C VAL A 505 11.61 4.16 -10.86
N ALA A 506 10.98 4.35 -9.70
CA ALA A 506 11.70 4.65 -8.46
C ALA A 506 12.68 3.52 -8.07
N ALA A 507 12.35 2.25 -8.35
CA ALA A 507 13.26 1.13 -8.12
C ALA A 507 14.48 1.19 -9.06
N LEU A 508 14.31 1.59 -10.32
CA LEU A 508 15.43 1.81 -11.24
C LEU A 508 16.38 2.92 -10.73
N ILE A 509 15.82 4.05 -10.28
CA ILE A 509 16.56 5.17 -9.68
C ILE A 509 17.37 4.70 -8.46
N ILE A 510 16.70 3.98 -7.53
CA ILE A 510 17.33 3.49 -6.29
C ILE A 510 18.40 2.44 -6.57
N GLN A 511 18.25 1.58 -7.58
CA GLN A 511 19.30 0.67 -8.00
C GLN A 511 20.58 1.43 -8.39
N ARG A 512 20.44 2.54 -9.11
CA ARG A 512 21.58 3.35 -9.57
C ARG A 512 22.22 4.17 -8.45
N ALA A 513 21.43 4.63 -7.48
CA ALA A 513 21.89 5.40 -6.33
C ALA A 513 21.16 4.98 -5.04
N PRO A 514 21.61 3.90 -4.38
CA PRO A 514 20.94 3.34 -3.20
C PRO A 514 20.85 4.30 -2.00
N GLY A 515 21.73 5.30 -1.94
CA GLY A 515 21.79 6.31 -0.87
C GLY A 515 20.81 7.48 -1.02
N LEU A 516 20.06 7.58 -2.11
CA LEU A 516 19.13 8.69 -2.31
C LEU A 516 18.03 8.73 -1.24
N SER A 517 17.76 9.94 -0.75
CA SER A 517 16.63 10.19 0.13
C SER A 517 15.29 10.12 -0.64
N PRO A 518 14.16 9.89 0.04
CA PRO A 518 12.83 9.90 -0.61
C PRO A 518 12.53 11.22 -1.33
N ASP A 519 12.98 12.35 -0.78
CA ASP A 519 12.80 13.66 -1.42
C ASP A 519 13.68 13.81 -2.68
N ALA A 520 14.89 13.26 -2.67
CA ALA A 520 15.75 13.26 -3.85
C ALA A 520 15.12 12.42 -4.99
N VAL A 521 14.56 11.25 -4.68
CA VAL A 521 13.83 10.43 -5.67
C VAL A 521 12.62 11.19 -6.21
N ARG A 522 11.83 11.86 -5.37
CA ARG A 522 10.70 12.72 -5.79
C ARG A 522 11.19 13.81 -6.75
N ASN A 523 12.24 14.53 -6.37
CA ASN A 523 12.79 15.63 -7.17
C ASN A 523 13.30 15.14 -8.54
N ILE A 524 13.97 13.99 -8.60
CA ILE A 524 14.40 13.39 -9.88
C ILE A 524 13.18 13.06 -10.75
N LEU A 525 12.17 12.37 -10.22
CA LEU A 525 10.96 12.06 -10.95
C LEU A 525 10.29 13.32 -11.52
N GLN A 526 10.21 14.39 -10.73
CA GLN A 526 9.57 15.64 -11.16
C GLN A 526 10.42 16.44 -12.15
N SER A 527 11.71 16.59 -11.91
CA SER A 527 12.59 17.43 -12.76
C SER A 527 12.89 16.81 -14.11
N THR A 528 12.70 15.51 -14.27
CA THR A 528 12.96 14.78 -15.53
C THR A 528 11.69 14.41 -16.28
N ALA A 529 10.52 14.67 -15.70
CA ALA A 529 9.23 14.40 -16.34
C ALA A 529 9.08 15.18 -17.67
N LYS A 530 8.32 14.61 -18.59
CA LYS A 530 7.86 15.30 -19.79
C LYS A 530 6.68 16.15 -19.41
N ASP A 531 6.82 17.47 -19.50
CA ASP A 531 5.75 18.41 -19.22
C ASP A 531 4.52 18.14 -20.10
N LEU A 532 3.36 18.07 -19.49
CA LEU A 532 2.06 17.87 -20.13
C LEU A 532 1.08 18.92 -19.62
N GLY A 533 0.13 19.30 -20.48
CA GLY A 533 -0.86 20.32 -20.14
C GLY A 533 -0.30 21.73 -20.12
N PRO A 534 -0.71 22.60 -19.18
CA PRO A 534 -0.14 23.91 -18.99
C PRO A 534 1.35 23.85 -18.60
N ILE A 535 2.16 24.79 -19.10
CA ILE A 535 3.61 24.80 -18.85
C ILE A 535 3.92 24.80 -17.35
N GLY A 536 4.73 23.84 -16.92
CA GLY A 536 5.17 23.66 -15.55
C GLY A 536 4.24 22.77 -14.73
N LYS A 537 4.38 22.83 -13.39
CA LYS A 537 3.56 21.98 -12.52
C LYS A 537 2.10 22.44 -12.50
N ASP A 538 1.19 21.51 -12.81
CA ASP A 538 -0.25 21.73 -12.82
C ASP A 538 -1.02 20.69 -11.98
N PRO A 539 -2.35 20.90 -11.70
CA PRO A 539 -3.13 19.99 -10.88
C PRO A 539 -3.47 18.63 -11.52
N GLU A 540 -3.36 18.47 -12.84
CA GLU A 540 -3.74 17.26 -13.57
C GLU A 540 -2.55 16.30 -13.68
N PHE A 541 -1.41 16.81 -14.14
CA PHE A 541 -0.22 16.01 -14.46
C PHE A 541 0.91 16.18 -13.44
N GLY A 542 0.76 17.07 -12.46
CA GLY A 542 1.86 17.44 -11.57
C GLY A 542 3.01 18.07 -12.36
N ALA A 543 4.21 17.50 -12.31
CA ALA A 543 5.36 17.91 -13.13
C ALA A 543 5.36 17.29 -14.53
N GLY A 544 4.36 16.46 -14.87
CA GLY A 544 4.22 15.82 -16.16
C GLY A 544 4.40 14.30 -16.13
N LEU A 545 4.50 13.70 -17.32
CA LEU A 545 4.66 12.26 -17.54
C LEU A 545 6.08 11.81 -17.18
N VAL A 546 6.20 10.80 -16.34
CA VAL A 546 7.49 10.25 -15.91
C VAL A 546 8.28 9.72 -17.13
N ASP A 547 9.57 10.06 -17.18
CA ASP A 547 10.55 9.56 -18.15
C ASP A 547 11.62 8.76 -17.41
N ALA A 548 11.52 7.44 -17.45
CA ALA A 548 12.42 6.55 -16.72
C ALA A 548 13.89 6.68 -17.15
N TYR A 549 14.12 6.82 -18.45
CA TYR A 549 15.47 6.95 -18.98
C TYR A 549 16.13 8.26 -18.54
N LYS A 550 15.41 9.41 -18.68
CA LYS A 550 15.95 10.69 -18.19
C LYS A 550 16.18 10.68 -16.69
N ALA A 551 15.30 10.04 -15.91
CA ALA A 551 15.44 9.94 -14.47
C ALA A 551 16.75 9.22 -14.08
N ILE A 552 17.07 8.10 -14.75
CA ILE A 552 18.31 7.36 -14.51
C ILE A 552 19.53 8.16 -14.97
N MET A 553 19.47 8.83 -16.12
CA MET A 553 20.57 9.66 -16.62
C MET A 553 20.85 10.83 -15.69
N ALA A 554 19.85 11.44 -15.07
CA ALA A 554 20.04 12.52 -14.08
C ALA A 554 20.81 12.04 -12.84
N VAL A 555 20.60 10.80 -12.39
CA VAL A 555 21.36 10.18 -11.30
C VAL A 555 22.83 10.02 -11.66
N GLN A 556 23.14 9.61 -12.89
CA GLN A 556 24.53 9.44 -13.34
C GLN A 556 25.28 10.79 -13.41
N ALA A 557 24.62 11.83 -13.91
CA ALA A 557 25.20 13.16 -14.00
C ALA A 557 25.58 13.74 -12.62
N SER A 558 24.72 13.52 -11.61
CA SER A 558 25.00 13.95 -10.24
C SER A 558 26.20 13.24 -9.63
N ALA A 559 26.32 11.93 -9.83
CA ALA A 559 27.43 11.13 -9.33
C ALA A 559 28.79 11.53 -9.97
N THR A 560 28.80 11.90 -11.25
CA THR A 560 30.01 12.37 -11.94
C THR A 560 30.41 13.77 -11.51
N ALA A 561 29.46 14.65 -11.20
CA ALA A 561 29.74 16.00 -10.71
C ALA A 561 30.37 16.00 -9.31
N GLU A 562 29.98 15.08 -8.42
CA GLU A 562 30.59 14.90 -7.09
C GLU A 562 32.01 14.27 -7.16
N ALA A 563 32.30 13.49 -8.21
CA ALA A 563 33.59 12.83 -8.40
C ALA A 563 34.67 13.74 -9.01
N THR A 564 34.34 14.95 -9.50
CA THR A 564 35.31 15.89 -10.08
C THR A 564 35.97 16.67 -8.93
N PRO A 565 37.26 16.48 -8.63
CA PRO A 565 37.92 17.21 -7.55
C PRO A 565 37.97 18.70 -7.89
N THR A 566 37.48 19.52 -6.98
CA THR A 566 37.62 20.98 -7.04
C THR A 566 39.11 21.32 -7.19
N PRO A 567 39.51 22.13 -8.18
CA PRO A 567 40.90 22.54 -8.30
C PRO A 567 41.31 23.27 -7.02
N GLN A 568 42.25 22.71 -6.26
CA GLN A 568 42.88 23.43 -5.14
C GLN A 568 43.50 24.71 -5.68
N ALA A 569 42.95 25.84 -5.26
CA ALA A 569 43.57 27.14 -5.50
C ALA A 569 45.01 27.11 -4.90
N GLY A 570 45.98 27.04 -5.77
CA GLY A 570 47.39 27.07 -5.40
C GLY A 570 47.70 28.34 -4.60
N THR A 571 48.06 28.19 -3.34
CA THR A 571 48.63 29.26 -2.52
C THR A 571 50.02 29.60 -3.07
N GLY A 572 50.04 30.53 -4.03
CA GLY A 572 51.29 31.17 -4.48
C GLY A 572 51.87 31.97 -3.31
N LYS A 573 52.96 31.44 -2.71
CA LYS A 573 53.83 32.24 -1.83
C LYS A 573 54.52 33.28 -2.68
N ALA A 574 54.12 34.53 -2.61
CA ALA A 574 54.92 35.67 -3.06
C ALA A 574 56.13 35.78 -2.14
N LYS A 575 57.36 35.56 -2.69
CA LYS A 575 58.60 35.97 -2.08
C LYS A 575 58.76 37.49 -2.31
N ALA A 576 58.72 38.24 -1.22
CA ALA A 576 59.22 39.61 -1.21
C ALA A 576 60.75 39.58 -1.23
N GLN A 577 61.36 40.33 -2.15
CA GLN A 577 62.71 40.93 -2.06
C GLN A 577 62.54 42.37 -1.64
#